data_89860420d7af9dbe9ecb1e477db721e4
#
_entry.id   89860420d7af9dbe9ecb1e477db721e4
#
_cell.length_a   1.000
_cell.length_b   1.000
_cell.length_c   1.000
_cell.angle_alpha   90.00
_cell.angle_beta   90.00
_cell.angle_gamma   90.00
#
_symmetry.space_group_name_H-M   'P 1'
#
loop_
_entity.id
_entity.type
_entity.pdbx_description
1 polymer ?
#
loop_
_entity_poly.entity_id
_entity_poly.type
_entity_poly.pdbx_seq_one_letter_code
_entity_poly.pdbx_strand_id
1 'polypeptide(L)'
;VKGINCGSGQRPFTSTPEIEWANVDKVAHEGMPEPDLIADGAHLPYGGSQADYFVLHQVAEHYHCNESTALIEEAWRVLKPGGSLLVFVPDLRALAKRWLEGGLSTQIYVTNLYGAYMGHYEDEHHWGFDQASLLEYLGKCSPWRQVKKFDWRHIPGADLANDFWVAHAECVK
;
A
#
# COMPACT_ATOMS: atom_id res chain seq x y z
N VAL A 1 15.67 10.16 -8.32
CA VAL A 1 14.40 9.43 -8.29
C VAL A 1 13.60 9.91 -7.09
N LYS A 2 12.28 10.04 -7.22
CA LYS A 2 11.38 10.44 -6.11
C LYS A 2 10.38 9.33 -5.84
N GLY A 3 10.20 8.98 -4.56
CA GLY A 3 9.23 8.01 -4.11
C GLY A 3 8.28 8.59 -3.07
N ILE A 4 7.04 8.10 -3.06
CA ILE A 4 6.04 8.39 -2.04
C ILE A 4 5.72 7.07 -1.35
N ASN A 5 5.92 7.03 -0.03
CA ASN A 5 5.47 5.96 0.85
C ASN A 5 4.18 6.45 1.53
N CYS A 6 3.04 6.07 0.99
CA CYS A 6 1.73 6.52 1.45
C CYS A 6 1.15 5.50 2.44
N GLY A 7 0.72 5.96 3.61
CA GLY A 7 0.40 5.13 4.76
C GLY A 7 1.68 4.63 5.43
N SER A 8 2.59 5.55 5.76
CA SER A 8 3.94 5.21 6.26
C SER A 8 3.92 4.55 7.63
N GLY A 9 2.94 4.90 8.49
CA GLY A 9 2.74 4.29 9.80
C GLY A 9 4.03 4.01 10.57
N GLN A 10 4.20 2.75 10.94
CA GLN A 10 5.40 2.26 11.65
C GLN A 10 6.62 2.04 10.75
N ARG A 11 6.47 2.17 9.43
CA ARG A 11 7.50 1.82 8.43
C ARG A 11 7.84 2.97 7.49
N PRO A 12 8.40 4.07 8.00
CA PRO A 12 8.89 5.13 7.14
C PRO A 12 10.05 4.60 6.28
N PHE A 13 10.07 4.98 5.01
CA PHE A 13 11.17 4.67 4.13
C PHE A 13 12.28 5.72 4.30
N THR A 14 13.52 5.28 4.14
CA THR A 14 14.69 6.14 4.33
C THR A 14 15.22 6.62 2.97
N SER A 15 15.33 7.95 2.81
CA SER A 15 15.95 8.52 1.60
C SER A 15 17.42 8.10 1.49
N THR A 16 17.84 7.81 0.25
CA THR A 16 19.20 7.44 -0.11
C THR A 16 19.72 8.37 -1.21
N PRO A 17 21.02 8.34 -1.58
CA PRO A 17 21.50 9.13 -2.71
C PRO A 17 20.78 8.83 -4.04
N GLU A 18 20.20 7.65 -4.20
CA GLU A 18 19.51 7.21 -5.42
C GLU A 18 18.04 7.61 -5.45
N ILE A 19 17.38 7.70 -4.27
CA ILE A 19 15.96 7.98 -4.16
C ILE A 19 15.62 8.83 -2.94
N GLU A 20 14.87 9.90 -3.16
CA GLU A 20 14.25 10.75 -2.14
C GLU A 20 12.84 10.19 -1.84
N TRP A 21 12.59 9.76 -0.60
CA TRP A 21 11.30 9.31 -0.13
C TRP A 21 10.56 10.41 0.63
N ALA A 22 9.28 10.57 0.33
CA ALA A 22 8.32 11.29 1.14
C ALA A 22 7.40 10.28 1.83
N ASN A 23 7.43 10.26 3.16
CA ASN A 23 6.55 9.43 3.99
C ASN A 23 5.28 10.23 4.28
N VAL A 24 4.16 9.73 3.82
CA VAL A 24 2.84 10.37 3.96
C VAL A 24 1.93 9.48 4.79
N ASP A 25 1.19 10.07 5.71
CA ASP A 25 0.15 9.36 6.45
C ASP A 25 -1.06 10.26 6.67
N LYS A 26 -2.24 9.66 6.85
CA LYS A 26 -3.47 10.39 7.14
C LYS A 26 -3.50 10.89 8.58
N VAL A 27 -2.85 10.17 9.48
CA VAL A 27 -2.77 10.47 10.91
C VAL A 27 -1.33 10.32 11.41
N ALA A 28 -1.00 11.03 12.49
CA ALA A 28 0.22 10.80 13.25
C ALA A 28 -0.13 9.94 14.48
N HIS A 29 0.48 8.76 14.57
CA HIS A 29 0.25 7.84 15.70
C HIS A 29 1.22 8.14 16.84
N GLU A 30 0.72 8.18 18.06
CA GLU A 30 1.55 8.41 19.25
C GLU A 30 2.60 7.31 19.41
N GLY A 31 3.85 7.71 19.61
CA GLY A 31 4.99 6.79 19.77
C GLY A 31 5.52 6.18 18.49
N MET A 32 5.02 6.59 17.32
CA MET A 32 5.54 6.20 16.02
C MET A 32 6.35 7.32 15.36
N PRO A 33 7.16 7.01 14.33
CA PRO A 33 7.81 8.03 13.53
C PRO A 33 6.79 8.99 12.92
N GLU A 34 7.05 10.29 12.99
CA GLU A 34 6.19 11.28 12.35
C GLU A 34 6.32 11.18 10.82
N PRO A 35 5.21 11.22 10.06
CA PRO A 35 5.27 11.30 8.61
C PRO A 35 5.83 12.67 8.16
N ASP A 36 6.47 12.71 7.00
CA ASP A 36 6.93 13.97 6.39
C ASP A 36 5.77 14.89 6.00
N LEU A 37 4.60 14.29 5.77
CA LEU A 37 3.36 14.98 5.41
C LEU A 37 2.15 14.24 5.98
N ILE A 38 1.29 14.97 6.70
CA ILE A 38 -0.04 14.48 7.11
C ILE A 38 -1.03 14.86 6.01
N ALA A 39 -1.52 13.85 5.27
CA ALA A 39 -2.47 14.04 4.18
C ALA A 39 -3.23 12.75 3.87
N ASP A 40 -4.44 12.87 3.35
CA ASP A 40 -5.17 11.74 2.77
C ASP A 40 -4.50 11.31 1.46
N GLY A 41 -4.16 10.04 1.36
CA GLY A 41 -3.52 9.46 0.17
C GLY A 41 -4.34 9.60 -1.12
N ALA A 42 -5.67 9.76 -1.00
CA ALA A 42 -6.55 10.02 -2.12
C ALA A 42 -6.56 11.50 -2.58
N HIS A 43 -5.92 12.42 -1.82
CA HIS A 43 -5.92 13.85 -2.09
C HIS A 43 -4.60 14.49 -1.67
N LEU A 44 -3.52 14.18 -2.38
CA LEU A 44 -2.20 14.68 -2.04
C LEU A 44 -1.94 16.11 -2.57
N PRO A 45 -1.25 16.96 -1.82
CA PRO A 45 -0.92 18.32 -2.26
C PRO A 45 0.24 18.35 -3.26
N TYR A 46 0.42 17.28 -4.03
CA TYR A 46 1.43 17.20 -5.08
C TYR A 46 0.83 17.50 -6.46
N GLY A 47 1.63 18.10 -7.33
CA GLY A 47 1.29 18.23 -8.75
C GLY A 47 1.28 16.86 -9.45
N GLY A 48 0.70 16.79 -10.65
CA GLY A 48 0.78 15.60 -11.47
C GLY A 48 2.20 15.29 -11.95
N SER A 49 2.50 14.02 -12.16
CA SER A 49 3.78 13.55 -12.78
C SER A 49 5.03 13.98 -11.99
N GLN A 50 5.03 13.83 -10.68
CA GLN A 50 6.16 14.22 -9.82
C GLN A 50 6.94 13.03 -9.24
N ALA A 51 6.32 11.87 -9.05
CA ALA A 51 6.94 10.71 -8.42
C ALA A 51 7.31 9.62 -9.45
N ASP A 52 8.39 8.90 -9.19
CA ASP A 52 8.82 7.73 -9.93
C ASP A 52 8.24 6.45 -9.31
N TYR A 53 8.07 6.44 -7.97
CA TYR A 53 7.43 5.38 -7.20
C TYR A 53 6.32 5.93 -6.31
N PHE A 54 5.23 5.18 -6.22
CA PHE A 54 4.18 5.36 -5.24
C PHE A 54 3.94 4.00 -4.56
N VAL A 55 4.09 3.93 -3.25
CA VAL A 55 4.01 2.66 -2.52
C VAL A 55 2.84 2.72 -1.55
N LEU A 56 1.99 1.71 -1.62
CA LEU A 56 0.90 1.40 -0.69
C LEU A 56 1.23 0.07 -0.02
N HIS A 57 1.77 0.14 1.19
CA HIS A 57 2.17 -1.05 1.93
C HIS A 57 1.23 -1.26 3.13
N GLN A 58 0.26 -2.15 3.01
CA GLN A 58 -0.82 -2.36 3.98
C GLN A 58 -1.65 -1.07 4.17
N VAL A 59 -2.25 -0.59 3.09
CA VAL A 59 -2.99 0.68 3.06
C VAL A 59 -4.32 0.57 2.32
N ALA A 60 -4.36 -0.08 1.15
CA ALA A 60 -5.55 -0.09 0.31
C ALA A 60 -6.74 -0.81 0.97
N GLU A 61 -6.49 -1.74 1.88
CA GLU A 61 -7.48 -2.45 2.69
C GLU A 61 -8.16 -1.56 3.74
N HIS A 62 -7.54 -0.45 4.14
CA HIS A 62 -8.11 0.52 5.09
C HIS A 62 -9.12 1.47 4.45
N TYR A 63 -9.21 1.49 3.13
CA TYR A 63 -10.21 2.29 2.40
C TYR A 63 -11.43 1.43 2.05
N HIS A 64 -12.62 2.03 2.09
CA HIS A 64 -13.80 1.38 1.51
C HIS A 64 -13.64 1.22 0.00
N CYS A 65 -14.31 0.24 -0.59
CA CYS A 65 -14.20 -0.12 -2.01
C CYS A 65 -14.27 1.07 -2.97
N ASN A 66 -15.14 2.05 -2.69
CA ASN A 66 -15.29 3.24 -3.55
C ASN A 66 -14.17 4.28 -3.31
N GLU A 67 -13.65 4.36 -2.10
CA GLU A 67 -12.61 5.33 -1.71
C GLU A 67 -11.23 4.86 -2.16
N SER A 68 -10.98 3.55 -2.11
CA SER A 68 -9.72 2.98 -2.60
C SER A 68 -9.49 3.24 -4.09
N THR A 69 -10.56 3.41 -4.90
CA THR A 69 -10.43 3.83 -6.30
C THR A 69 -9.82 5.23 -6.41
N ALA A 70 -10.28 6.19 -5.59
CA ALA A 70 -9.72 7.54 -5.58
C ALA A 70 -8.24 7.55 -5.18
N LEU A 71 -7.85 6.70 -4.22
CA LEU A 71 -6.45 6.52 -3.82
C LEU A 71 -5.58 6.04 -5.01
N ILE A 72 -6.07 5.06 -5.78
CA ILE A 72 -5.34 4.54 -6.95
C ILE A 72 -5.28 5.57 -8.10
N GLU A 73 -6.36 6.31 -8.32
CA GLU A 73 -6.40 7.40 -9.30
C GLU A 73 -5.45 8.54 -8.93
N GLU A 74 -5.36 8.88 -7.65
CA GLU A 74 -4.42 9.87 -7.15
C GLU A 74 -2.97 9.42 -7.31
N ALA A 75 -2.65 8.15 -7.00
CA ALA A 75 -1.34 7.57 -7.28
C ALA A 75 -0.99 7.66 -8.78
N TRP A 76 -1.96 7.32 -9.66
CA TRP A 76 -1.77 7.46 -11.10
C TRP A 76 -1.51 8.92 -11.51
N ARG A 77 -2.24 9.88 -10.94
CA ARG A 77 -2.07 11.32 -11.24
C ARG A 77 -0.66 11.80 -10.88
N VAL A 78 -0.18 11.44 -9.70
CA VAL A 78 1.10 11.91 -9.15
C VAL A 78 2.30 11.22 -9.80
N LEU A 79 2.15 9.96 -10.26
CA LEU A 79 3.21 9.23 -10.94
C LEU A 79 3.56 9.85 -12.29
N LYS A 80 4.84 9.89 -12.60
CA LYS A 80 5.38 10.22 -13.94
C LYS A 80 5.01 9.13 -14.95
N PRO A 81 4.96 9.45 -16.26
CA PRO A 81 4.97 8.41 -17.28
C PRO A 81 6.14 7.45 -17.09
N GLY A 82 5.86 6.14 -17.03
CA GLY A 82 6.84 5.09 -16.71
C GLY A 82 7.11 4.90 -15.21
N GLY A 83 6.49 5.69 -14.34
CA GLY A 83 6.54 5.47 -12.89
C GLY A 83 5.70 4.27 -12.44
N SER A 84 5.99 3.74 -11.27
CA SER A 84 5.36 2.52 -10.75
C SER A 84 4.59 2.77 -9.46
N LEU A 85 3.32 2.33 -9.44
CA LEU A 85 2.57 2.09 -8.21
C LEU A 85 2.85 0.67 -7.72
N LEU A 86 3.26 0.53 -6.48
CA LEU A 86 3.47 -0.74 -5.80
C LEU A 86 2.41 -0.90 -4.71
N VAL A 87 1.68 -2.00 -4.72
CA VAL A 87 0.60 -2.28 -3.76
C VAL A 87 0.85 -3.61 -3.08
N PHE A 88 0.77 -3.61 -1.76
CA PHE A 88 0.92 -4.77 -0.88
C PHE A 88 -0.23 -4.77 0.12
N VAL A 89 -1.04 -5.82 0.12
CA VAL A 89 -2.22 -5.97 1.00
C VAL A 89 -2.29 -7.40 1.55
N PRO A 90 -3.01 -7.67 2.64
CA PRO A 90 -3.24 -9.02 3.10
C PRO A 90 -3.91 -9.89 2.02
N ASP A 91 -3.34 -11.06 1.72
CA ASP A 91 -3.95 -12.05 0.84
C ASP A 91 -4.93 -12.92 1.64
N LEU A 92 -6.22 -12.59 1.57
CA LEU A 92 -7.26 -13.27 2.33
C LEU A 92 -7.33 -14.78 2.04
N ARG A 93 -7.02 -15.19 0.81
CA ARG A 93 -7.01 -16.60 0.43
C ARG A 93 -5.82 -17.34 1.07
N ALA A 94 -4.64 -16.75 1.04
CA ALA A 94 -3.44 -17.31 1.66
C ALA A 94 -3.59 -17.39 3.18
N LEU A 95 -4.12 -16.34 3.81
CA LEU A 95 -4.41 -16.28 5.25
C LEU A 95 -5.42 -17.35 5.67
N ALA A 96 -6.56 -17.47 4.97
CA ALA A 96 -7.59 -18.47 5.26
C ALA A 96 -7.04 -19.90 5.12
N LYS A 97 -6.30 -20.18 4.05
CA LYS A 97 -5.65 -21.47 3.85
C LYS A 97 -4.71 -21.79 5.01
N ARG A 98 -3.82 -20.88 5.38
CA ARG A 98 -2.83 -21.11 6.44
C ARG A 98 -3.47 -21.30 7.81
N TRP A 99 -4.56 -20.57 8.10
CA TRP A 99 -5.32 -20.72 9.33
C TRP A 99 -6.00 -22.09 9.40
N LEU A 100 -6.65 -22.54 8.31
CA LEU A 100 -7.31 -23.86 8.24
C LEU A 100 -6.31 -25.01 8.39
N GLU A 101 -5.09 -24.85 7.91
CA GLU A 101 -4.00 -25.83 8.04
C GLU A 101 -3.33 -25.80 9.43
N GLY A 102 -3.80 -24.95 10.36
CA GLY A 102 -3.24 -24.82 11.72
C GLY A 102 -1.89 -24.09 11.78
N GLY A 103 -1.44 -23.48 10.68
CA GLY A 103 -0.18 -22.74 10.59
C GLY A 103 -0.29 -21.27 10.97
N LEU A 104 -1.48 -20.82 11.40
CA LEU A 104 -1.74 -19.45 11.83
C LEU A 104 -2.70 -19.45 13.02
N SER A 105 -2.44 -18.65 14.05
CA SER A 105 -3.39 -18.51 15.15
C SER A 105 -4.64 -17.76 14.72
N THR A 106 -5.78 -18.03 15.35
CA THR A 106 -7.04 -17.31 15.09
C THR A 106 -6.86 -15.80 15.34
N GLN A 107 -6.09 -15.42 16.37
CA GLN A 107 -5.83 -14.01 16.66
C GLN A 107 -5.14 -13.31 15.48
N ILE A 108 -4.08 -13.88 14.93
CA ILE A 108 -3.37 -13.30 13.78
C ILE A 108 -4.28 -13.25 12.54
N TYR A 109 -5.07 -14.32 12.32
CA TYR A 109 -6.03 -14.36 11.21
C TYR A 109 -7.06 -13.23 11.30
N VAL A 110 -7.68 -13.06 12.47
CA VAL A 110 -8.69 -12.03 12.73
C VAL A 110 -8.09 -10.61 12.62
N THR A 111 -6.87 -10.40 13.16
CA THR A 111 -6.19 -9.11 13.02
C THR A 111 -5.94 -8.73 11.56
N ASN A 112 -5.56 -9.69 10.71
CA ASN A 112 -5.40 -9.41 9.29
C ASN A 112 -6.71 -9.22 8.52
N LEU A 113 -7.84 -9.70 9.05
CA LEU A 113 -9.17 -9.47 8.45
C LEU A 113 -9.76 -8.10 8.81
N TYR A 114 -9.59 -7.68 10.07
CA TYR A 114 -10.29 -6.51 10.63
C TYR A 114 -9.38 -5.34 10.94
N GLY A 115 -8.07 -5.50 10.81
CA GLY A 115 -7.09 -4.52 11.24
C GLY A 115 -6.72 -4.66 12.72
N ALA A 116 -5.69 -3.95 13.13
CA ALA A 116 -5.26 -3.85 14.53
C ALA A 116 -5.57 -2.44 15.03
N TYR A 117 -6.75 -2.23 15.60
CA TYR A 117 -7.16 -0.93 16.13
C TYR A 117 -6.13 -0.37 17.12
N MET A 118 -5.52 0.75 16.79
CA MET A 118 -4.49 1.44 17.59
C MET A 118 -4.94 2.82 18.09
N GLY A 119 -6.26 3.08 18.07
CA GLY A 119 -6.85 4.31 18.55
C GLY A 119 -7.52 5.16 17.47
N HIS A 120 -7.41 4.79 16.20
CA HIS A 120 -8.00 5.50 15.08
C HIS A 120 -8.88 4.57 14.25
N TYR A 121 -9.96 5.13 13.67
CA TYR A 121 -10.83 4.40 12.73
C TYR A 121 -10.07 3.96 11.48
N GLU A 122 -9.06 4.71 11.10
CA GLU A 122 -8.16 4.44 9.99
C GLU A 122 -7.33 3.16 10.15
N ASP A 123 -7.27 2.58 11.36
CA ASP A 123 -6.58 1.30 11.62
C ASP A 123 -7.41 0.07 11.22
N GLU A 124 -8.72 0.25 10.98
CA GLU A 124 -9.63 -0.84 10.62
C GLU A 124 -9.53 -1.20 9.14
N HIS A 125 -9.66 -2.49 8.81
CA HIS A 125 -9.76 -2.94 7.44
C HIS A 125 -11.21 -2.90 6.97
N HIS A 126 -11.48 -2.14 5.92
CA HIS A 126 -12.82 -1.97 5.35
C HIS A 126 -13.01 -2.75 4.05
N TRP A 127 -11.92 -3.28 3.47
CA TRP A 127 -11.92 -4.07 2.25
C TRP A 127 -10.87 -5.18 2.30
N GLY A 128 -10.92 -6.11 1.34
CA GLY A 128 -9.95 -7.19 1.31
C GLY A 128 -9.76 -7.78 -0.08
N PHE A 129 -8.58 -8.34 -0.30
CA PHE A 129 -8.14 -8.87 -1.58
C PHE A 129 -7.56 -10.27 -1.44
N ASP A 130 -7.57 -11.02 -2.53
CA ASP A 130 -6.61 -12.06 -2.83
C ASP A 130 -5.74 -11.60 -4.02
N GLN A 131 -4.71 -12.37 -4.33
CA GLN A 131 -3.79 -11.99 -5.41
C GLN A 131 -4.48 -11.75 -6.76
N ALA A 132 -5.51 -12.52 -7.10
CA ALA A 132 -6.20 -12.38 -8.39
C ALA A 132 -7.11 -11.15 -8.40
N SER A 133 -7.91 -10.97 -7.35
CA SER A 133 -8.84 -9.83 -7.23
C SER A 133 -8.10 -8.50 -7.11
N LEU A 134 -6.91 -8.45 -6.49
CA LEU A 134 -6.07 -7.27 -6.46
C LEU A 134 -5.65 -6.82 -7.86
N LEU A 135 -5.14 -7.75 -8.69
CA LEU A 135 -4.73 -7.42 -10.05
C LEU A 135 -5.90 -6.98 -10.93
N GLU A 136 -7.04 -7.66 -10.81
CA GLU A 136 -8.27 -7.31 -11.53
C GLU A 136 -8.77 -5.92 -11.13
N TYR A 137 -8.81 -5.63 -9.83
CA TYR A 137 -9.25 -4.34 -9.29
C TYR A 137 -8.35 -3.20 -9.80
N LEU A 138 -7.04 -3.31 -9.63
CA LEU A 138 -6.09 -2.29 -10.06
C LEU A 138 -6.17 -2.03 -11.56
N GLY A 139 -6.37 -3.07 -12.38
CA GLY A 139 -6.53 -2.94 -13.83
C GLY A 139 -7.78 -2.14 -14.25
N LYS A 140 -8.77 -1.99 -13.37
CA LYS A 140 -10.00 -1.21 -13.62
C LYS A 140 -9.94 0.22 -13.13
N CYS A 141 -9.08 0.54 -12.15
CA CYS A 141 -9.05 1.85 -11.49
C CYS A 141 -8.43 2.96 -12.36
N SER A 142 -7.48 2.64 -13.22
CA SER A 142 -6.76 3.65 -14.02
C SER A 142 -6.18 3.04 -15.31
N PRO A 143 -5.86 3.84 -16.32
CA PRO A 143 -5.33 3.34 -17.59
C PRO A 143 -3.84 2.99 -17.50
N TRP A 144 -3.51 2.02 -16.68
CA TRP A 144 -2.16 1.52 -16.53
C TRP A 144 -1.65 0.89 -17.84
N ARG A 145 -0.41 1.17 -18.17
CA ARG A 145 0.28 0.50 -19.28
C ARG A 145 0.45 -1.00 -19.00
N GLN A 146 0.66 -1.35 -17.73
CA GLN A 146 0.84 -2.72 -17.26
C GLN A 146 0.36 -2.86 -15.83
N VAL A 147 -0.33 -3.97 -15.52
CA VAL A 147 -0.64 -4.44 -14.16
C VAL A 147 -0.16 -5.87 -14.06
N LYS A 148 0.71 -6.16 -13.09
CA LYS A 148 1.30 -7.48 -12.89
C LYS A 148 1.61 -7.72 -11.42
N LYS A 149 1.93 -8.97 -11.05
CA LYS A 149 2.57 -9.24 -9.78
C LYS A 149 3.89 -8.45 -9.68
N PHE A 150 4.14 -7.88 -8.50
CA PHE A 150 5.42 -7.25 -8.25
C PHE A 150 6.53 -8.30 -8.31
N ASP A 151 7.56 -8.01 -9.09
CA ASP A 151 8.77 -8.82 -9.12
C ASP A 151 9.70 -8.33 -8.01
N TRP A 152 9.83 -9.13 -6.94
CA TRP A 152 10.56 -8.75 -5.74
C TRP A 152 11.99 -8.34 -6.07
N ARG A 153 12.26 -7.08 -5.90
CA ARG A 153 13.57 -6.45 -6.12
C ARG A 153 13.86 -5.45 -5.02
N HIS A 154 15.13 -5.21 -4.80
CA HIS A 154 15.56 -4.16 -3.90
C HIS A 154 15.16 -2.78 -4.48
N ILE A 155 14.50 -1.98 -3.67
CA ILE A 155 14.24 -0.56 -3.93
C ILE A 155 14.97 0.21 -2.83
N PRO A 156 15.94 1.08 -3.16
CA PRO A 156 16.75 1.74 -2.15
C PRO A 156 15.92 2.49 -1.12
N GLY A 157 16.16 2.24 0.16
CA GLY A 157 15.47 2.88 1.28
C GLY A 157 14.06 2.38 1.58
N ALA A 158 13.46 1.52 0.74
CA ALA A 158 12.15 0.95 0.98
C ALA A 158 12.24 -0.37 1.75
N ASP A 159 11.57 -0.44 2.88
CA ASP A 159 11.37 -1.69 3.65
C ASP A 159 10.07 -2.38 3.22
N LEU A 160 10.17 -3.25 2.22
CA LEU A 160 9.04 -4.01 1.68
C LEU A 160 9.01 -5.40 2.31
N ALA A 161 7.97 -5.68 3.11
CA ALA A 161 7.78 -7.02 3.68
C ALA A 161 7.36 -8.03 2.60
N ASN A 162 8.10 -9.12 2.48
CA ASN A 162 7.79 -10.24 1.61
C ASN A 162 7.26 -11.41 2.44
N ASP A 163 6.05 -11.24 2.96
CA ASP A 163 5.38 -12.27 3.74
C ASP A 163 4.48 -13.14 2.85
N PHE A 164 4.32 -14.42 3.20
CA PHE A 164 3.53 -15.39 2.41
C PHE A 164 2.03 -15.03 2.32
N TRP A 165 1.55 -14.17 3.23
CA TRP A 165 0.14 -13.71 3.27
C TRP A 165 -0.09 -12.38 2.56
N VAL A 166 0.87 -11.88 1.78
CA VAL A 166 0.75 -10.61 1.09
C VAL A 166 0.44 -10.83 -0.38
N ALA A 167 -0.70 -10.33 -0.84
CA ALA A 167 -0.98 -10.10 -2.25
C ALA A 167 -0.24 -8.82 -2.68
N HIS A 168 0.41 -8.84 -3.82
CA HIS A 168 1.26 -7.74 -4.27
C HIS A 168 1.13 -7.48 -5.77
N ALA A 169 1.21 -6.20 -6.14
CA ALA A 169 1.11 -5.76 -7.52
C ALA A 169 2.07 -4.61 -7.84
N GLU A 170 2.44 -4.53 -9.11
CA GLU A 170 3.08 -3.38 -9.74
C GLU A 170 2.22 -2.90 -10.90
N CYS A 171 1.85 -1.61 -10.89
CA CYS A 171 1.16 -0.94 -11.97
C CYS A 171 2.09 0.11 -12.57
N VAL A 172 2.34 0.03 -13.87
CA VAL A 172 3.21 0.98 -14.59
C VAL A 172 2.33 1.96 -15.36
N LYS A 173 2.56 3.26 -15.16
CA LYS A 173 1.87 4.35 -15.84
C LYS A 173 2.34 4.59 -17.27
#